data_8d4a1400ac1a54b660e1636d82edf554
#
_entry.id   8d4a1400ac1a54b660e1636d82edf554
#
_cell.length_a   1.000
_cell.length_b   1.000
_cell.length_c   1.000
_cell.angle_alpha   90.00
_cell.angle_beta   90.00
_cell.angle_gamma   90.00
#
_symmetry.space_group_name_H-M   'P 1'
#
loop_
_entity.id
_entity.type
_entity.pdbx_description
1 polymer ?
#
loop_
_entity_poly.entity_id
_entity_poly.type
_entity_poly.pdbx_seq_one_letter_code
_entity_poly.pdbx_strand_id
1 'polypeptide(L)'
;MERVDKILAGGTVLTVNEAMDVFPNGALAVRGDSIVAVGPAGDIQAQYVADESIACEGQVIMPGLVNAHTHAAMTLLRGVADDLRLDVWLMGYMMPTEHQFVNPAFCRLGTLLACAEMIRSGVTMFADMYYYEAEVAAATAQAGMRAVCGQSVLKFPAPDADSYE
;
A
#
# COMPACT_ATOMS: atom_id res chain seq x y z
N MET A 1 20.76 15.54 23.79
CA MET A 1 20.20 14.69 22.71
C MET A 1 18.83 14.22 23.09
N GLU A 2 17.90 14.37 22.21
CA GLU A 2 16.52 13.91 22.40
C GLU A 2 16.41 12.41 22.06
N ARG A 3 15.67 11.62 22.85
CA ARG A 3 15.54 10.17 22.62
C ARG A 3 14.44 9.88 21.61
N VAL A 4 14.75 8.98 20.66
CA VAL A 4 13.83 8.47 19.62
C VAL A 4 13.92 6.96 19.54
N ASP A 5 12.96 6.32 18.90
CA ASP A 5 12.95 4.86 18.80
C ASP A 5 13.96 4.39 17.76
N LYS A 6 14.00 5.06 16.60
CA LYS A 6 14.85 4.66 15.47
C LYS A 6 15.51 5.86 14.79
N ILE A 7 16.75 5.64 14.33
CA ILE A 7 17.40 6.49 13.34
C ILE A 7 17.82 5.62 12.15
N LEU A 8 17.40 6.03 10.94
CA LEU A 8 17.92 5.49 9.69
C LEU A 8 18.94 6.50 9.16
N ALA A 9 20.18 6.08 8.87
CA ALA A 9 21.24 7.01 8.51
C ALA A 9 22.22 6.45 7.48
N GLY A 10 22.92 7.35 6.76
CA GLY A 10 23.99 7.03 5.83
C GLY A 10 23.56 6.80 4.38
N GLY A 11 22.25 6.72 4.13
CA GLY A 11 21.69 6.59 2.80
C GLY A 11 21.39 7.92 2.12
N THR A 12 20.96 7.87 0.87
CA THR A 12 20.38 9.03 0.19
C THR A 12 18.91 9.15 0.60
N VAL A 13 18.54 10.22 1.30
CA VAL A 13 17.14 10.48 1.68
C VAL A 13 16.48 11.32 0.61
N LEU A 14 15.37 10.79 0.04
CA LEU A 14 14.45 11.49 -0.84
C LEU A 14 13.18 11.82 -0.03
N THR A 15 12.91 13.09 0.24
CA THR A 15 11.78 13.46 1.10
C THR A 15 10.45 13.38 0.38
N VAL A 16 10.45 13.58 -0.95
CA VAL A 16 9.23 13.71 -1.78
C VAL A 16 8.24 14.74 -1.20
N ASN A 17 8.77 15.78 -0.53
CA ASN A 17 8.02 16.93 -0.07
C ASN A 17 7.86 17.96 -1.22
N GLU A 18 7.17 19.06 -0.97
CA GLU A 18 6.96 20.11 -1.97
C GLU A 18 8.28 20.69 -2.53
N ALA A 19 9.32 20.77 -1.70
CA ALA A 19 10.64 21.25 -2.09
C ALA A 19 11.49 20.19 -2.82
N MET A 20 11.05 18.92 -2.80
CA MET A 20 11.80 17.78 -3.36
C MET A 20 13.22 17.68 -2.79
N ASP A 21 13.35 17.90 -1.48
CA ASP A 21 14.66 17.87 -0.82
C ASP A 21 15.33 16.50 -0.94
N VAL A 22 16.63 16.54 -1.21
CA VAL A 22 17.48 15.34 -1.32
C VAL A 22 18.72 15.51 -0.42
N PHE A 23 18.94 14.54 0.45
CA PHE A 23 20.12 14.51 1.32
C PHE A 23 20.99 13.30 0.93
N PRO A 24 22.10 13.48 0.18
CA PRO A 24 22.95 12.36 -0.29
C PRO A 24 23.57 11.49 0.82
N ASN A 25 23.84 12.10 1.98
CA ASN A 25 24.21 11.42 3.23
C ASN A 25 23.21 11.90 4.28
N GLY A 26 22.00 11.40 4.18
CA GLY A 26 20.89 11.81 4.99
C GLY A 26 20.60 10.85 6.14
N ALA A 27 19.75 11.32 7.03
CA ALA A 27 19.16 10.52 8.08
C ALA A 27 17.73 11.01 8.38
N LEU A 28 16.97 10.13 9.01
CA LEU A 28 15.70 10.46 9.63
C LEU A 28 15.59 9.83 11.01
N ALA A 29 14.88 10.52 11.91
CA ALA A 29 14.58 10.08 13.25
C ALA A 29 13.08 9.78 13.38
N VAL A 30 12.74 8.64 14.00
CA VAL A 30 11.37 8.14 14.15
C VAL A 30 11.05 7.97 15.62
N ARG A 31 9.86 8.44 16.03
CA ARG A 31 9.28 8.19 17.34
C ARG A 31 7.85 7.70 17.16
N GLY A 32 7.56 6.50 17.68
CA GLY A 32 6.29 5.83 17.47
C GLY A 32 6.02 5.60 15.98
N ASP A 33 4.97 6.21 15.49
CA ASP A 33 4.52 6.16 14.09
C ASP A 33 4.89 7.42 13.27
N SER A 34 5.73 8.30 13.83
CA SER A 34 5.98 9.61 13.24
C SER A 34 7.46 9.85 12.96
N ILE A 35 7.75 10.46 11.80
CA ILE A 35 9.07 11.02 11.50
C ILE A 35 9.17 12.36 12.23
N VAL A 36 10.09 12.48 13.20
CA VAL A 36 10.27 13.69 13.99
C VAL A 36 11.34 14.62 13.43
N ALA A 37 12.26 14.11 12.64
CA ALA A 37 13.26 14.91 11.96
C ALA A 37 13.79 14.19 10.71
N VAL A 38 14.20 14.98 9.70
CA VAL A 38 14.89 14.51 8.49
C VAL A 38 15.91 15.56 8.07
N GLY A 39 17.08 15.14 7.59
CA GLY A 39 18.13 16.05 7.16
C GLY A 39 19.48 15.38 6.95
N PRO A 40 20.58 16.17 6.90
CA PRO A 40 21.93 15.63 6.88
C PRO A 40 22.20 14.72 8.08
N ALA A 41 22.86 13.59 7.86
CA ALA A 41 23.07 12.57 8.90
C ALA A 41 23.77 13.12 10.15
N GLY A 42 24.78 13.99 9.97
CA GLY A 42 25.48 14.61 11.08
C GLY A 42 24.60 15.46 11.99
N ASP A 43 23.65 16.19 11.39
CA ASP A 43 22.77 17.08 12.14
C ASP A 43 21.74 16.27 12.95
N ILE A 44 21.20 15.23 12.36
CA ILE A 44 20.26 14.32 13.04
C ILE A 44 20.95 13.58 14.18
N GLN A 45 22.13 13.01 13.96
CA GLN A 45 22.89 12.30 14.97
C GLN A 45 23.41 13.20 16.11
N ALA A 46 23.60 14.50 15.86
CA ALA A 46 23.98 15.46 16.89
C ALA A 46 22.78 15.83 17.82
N GLN A 47 21.56 15.76 17.31
CA GLN A 47 20.35 16.16 18.04
C GLN A 47 19.66 14.99 18.73
N TYR A 48 19.68 13.80 18.13
CA TYR A 48 18.91 12.64 18.55
C TYR A 48 19.80 11.46 18.95
N VAL A 49 19.31 10.65 19.88
CA VAL A 49 19.84 9.33 20.24
C VAL A 49 18.74 8.30 20.12
N ALA A 50 18.99 7.20 19.41
CA ALA A 50 17.99 6.19 19.13
C ALA A 50 18.21 4.91 19.95
N ASP A 51 17.11 4.20 20.21
CA ASP A 51 17.15 2.85 20.76
C ASP A 51 17.66 1.84 19.70
N GLU A 52 17.32 2.08 18.43
CA GLU A 52 17.77 1.29 17.28
C GLU A 52 18.33 2.22 16.18
N SER A 53 19.51 1.91 15.68
CA SER A 53 20.11 2.59 14.53
C SER A 53 20.22 1.65 13.35
N ILE A 54 19.71 2.08 12.19
CA ILE A 54 19.72 1.32 10.95
C ILE A 54 20.67 2.00 9.98
N ALA A 55 21.72 1.29 9.61
CA ALA A 55 22.70 1.73 8.61
C ALA A 55 22.13 1.56 7.20
N CYS A 56 22.14 2.61 6.40
CA CYS A 56 21.54 2.66 5.07
C CYS A 56 22.55 3.06 3.98
N GLU A 57 23.84 2.83 4.19
CA GLU A 57 24.87 3.16 3.19
C GLU A 57 24.61 2.46 1.87
N GLY A 58 24.66 3.21 0.78
CA GLY A 58 24.38 2.71 -0.58
C GLY A 58 22.90 2.46 -0.87
N GLN A 59 22.01 2.82 0.05
CA GLN A 59 20.56 2.69 -0.11
C GLN A 59 19.89 4.04 -0.28
N VAL A 60 18.64 4.01 -0.79
CA VAL A 60 17.76 5.16 -0.85
C VAL A 60 16.70 5.01 0.25
N ILE A 61 16.54 6.05 1.05
CA ILE A 61 15.47 6.15 2.05
C ILE A 61 14.42 7.11 1.48
N MET A 62 13.20 6.64 1.31
CA MET A 62 12.10 7.42 0.74
C MET A 62 10.76 7.02 1.38
N PRO A 63 9.73 7.85 1.26
CA PRO A 63 8.38 7.44 1.67
C PRO A 63 7.96 6.15 0.97
N GLY A 64 7.20 5.30 1.67
CA GLY A 64 6.63 4.10 1.07
C GLY A 64 5.78 4.44 -0.16
N LEU A 65 5.78 3.56 -1.15
CA LEU A 65 5.01 3.74 -2.37
C LEU A 65 3.51 3.73 -2.07
N VAL A 66 2.75 4.49 -2.84
CA VAL A 66 1.28 4.51 -2.81
C VAL A 66 0.77 3.91 -4.12
N ASN A 67 0.00 2.83 -4.03
CA ASN A 67 -0.70 2.28 -5.18
C ASN A 67 -2.08 2.95 -5.30
N ALA A 68 -2.20 3.86 -6.26
CA ALA A 68 -3.39 4.70 -6.43
C ALA A 68 -4.53 4.01 -7.21
N HIS A 69 -4.35 2.76 -7.67
CA HIS A 69 -5.36 2.01 -8.40
C HIS A 69 -5.21 0.53 -8.17
N THR A 70 -6.14 -0.08 -7.43
CA THR A 70 -6.21 -1.53 -7.25
C THR A 70 -7.64 -2.05 -7.30
N HIS A 71 -7.74 -3.36 -7.54
CA HIS A 71 -8.85 -4.24 -7.24
C HIS A 71 -8.23 -5.40 -6.46
N ALA A 72 -7.87 -5.16 -5.20
CA ALA A 72 -6.94 -5.98 -4.43
C ALA A 72 -7.34 -7.46 -4.38
N ALA A 73 -8.61 -7.76 -4.22
CA ALA A 73 -9.11 -9.14 -4.18
C ALA A 73 -8.91 -9.90 -5.51
N MET A 74 -8.86 -9.18 -6.65
CA MET A 74 -8.63 -9.78 -7.98
C MET A 74 -7.23 -10.39 -8.15
N THR A 75 -6.34 -10.23 -7.20
CA THR A 75 -5.06 -10.96 -7.17
C THR A 75 -5.25 -12.47 -7.31
N LEU A 76 -6.37 -13.01 -6.82
CA LEU A 76 -6.74 -14.42 -6.99
C LEU A 76 -7.18 -14.78 -8.42
N LEU A 77 -7.53 -13.80 -9.24
CA LEU A 77 -7.96 -13.98 -10.64
C LEU A 77 -6.81 -13.76 -11.64
N ARG A 78 -5.59 -13.59 -11.17
CA ARG A 78 -4.43 -13.36 -12.04
C ARG A 78 -4.25 -14.50 -13.04
N GLY A 79 -4.15 -14.15 -14.33
CA GLY A 79 -3.97 -15.13 -15.42
C GLY A 79 -5.24 -15.81 -15.90
N VAL A 80 -6.42 -15.42 -15.39
CA VAL A 80 -7.70 -15.98 -15.88
C VAL A 80 -7.95 -15.58 -17.34
N ALA A 81 -7.59 -14.35 -17.73
CA ALA A 81 -7.73 -13.85 -19.09
C ALA A 81 -6.70 -12.73 -19.35
N ASP A 82 -5.83 -12.94 -20.31
CA ASP A 82 -4.76 -12.01 -20.69
C ASP A 82 -4.88 -11.60 -22.17
N ASP A 83 -4.27 -10.46 -22.53
CA ASP A 83 -4.15 -9.94 -23.91
C ASP A 83 -5.48 -9.75 -24.65
N LEU A 84 -6.54 -9.39 -23.94
CA LEU A 84 -7.86 -9.16 -24.49
C LEU A 84 -8.22 -7.68 -24.52
N ARG A 85 -9.09 -7.27 -25.44
CA ARG A 85 -9.73 -5.97 -25.37
C ARG A 85 -10.53 -5.85 -24.08
N LEU A 86 -10.59 -4.64 -23.51
CA LEU A 86 -11.23 -4.39 -22.22
C LEU A 86 -12.69 -4.90 -22.15
N ASP A 87 -13.46 -4.65 -23.21
CA ASP A 87 -14.88 -5.09 -23.29
C ASP A 87 -15.03 -6.60 -23.28
N VAL A 88 -14.14 -7.32 -24.01
CA VAL A 88 -14.12 -8.78 -24.05
C VAL A 88 -13.64 -9.32 -22.70
N TRP A 89 -12.55 -8.75 -22.16
CA TRP A 89 -11.98 -9.14 -20.88
C TRP A 89 -13.01 -8.97 -19.75
N LEU A 90 -13.61 -7.77 -19.65
CA LEU A 90 -14.51 -7.44 -18.56
C LEU A 90 -15.82 -8.25 -18.65
N MET A 91 -16.52 -8.15 -19.78
CA MET A 91 -17.87 -8.71 -19.90
C MET A 91 -17.89 -10.19 -20.24
N GLY A 92 -16.87 -10.69 -20.94
CA GLY A 92 -16.78 -12.09 -21.35
C GLY A 92 -16.11 -13.00 -20.31
N TYR A 93 -15.25 -12.46 -19.48
CA TYR A 93 -14.44 -13.27 -18.55
C TYR A 93 -14.57 -12.79 -17.10
N MET A 94 -14.26 -11.51 -16.80
CA MET A 94 -14.19 -11.06 -15.40
C MET A 94 -15.55 -11.06 -14.73
N MET A 95 -16.54 -10.38 -15.27
CA MET A 95 -17.87 -10.33 -14.64
C MET A 95 -18.50 -11.72 -14.45
N PRO A 96 -18.47 -12.66 -15.42
CA PRO A 96 -18.95 -14.01 -15.18
C PRO A 96 -18.18 -14.76 -14.09
N THR A 97 -16.85 -14.58 -14.04
CA THR A 97 -16.00 -15.19 -13.02
C THR A 97 -16.27 -14.58 -11.63
N GLU A 98 -16.43 -13.25 -11.57
CA GLU A 98 -16.76 -12.56 -10.34
C GLU A 98 -18.11 -12.99 -9.78
N HIS A 99 -19.13 -13.09 -10.61
CA HIS A 99 -20.45 -13.59 -10.20
C HIS A 99 -20.41 -15.02 -9.64
N GLN A 100 -19.48 -15.85 -10.14
CA GLN A 100 -19.38 -17.23 -9.70
C GLN A 100 -18.57 -17.40 -8.42
N PHE A 101 -17.50 -16.63 -8.23
CA PHE A 101 -16.50 -16.91 -7.21
C PHE A 101 -16.36 -15.82 -6.14
N VAL A 102 -16.69 -14.57 -6.46
CA VAL A 102 -16.49 -13.46 -5.53
C VAL A 102 -17.54 -13.51 -4.42
N ASN A 103 -17.05 -13.53 -3.20
CA ASN A 103 -17.82 -13.54 -1.96
C ASN A 103 -16.94 -12.94 -0.85
N PRO A 104 -17.45 -12.72 0.36
CA PRO A 104 -16.67 -12.13 1.47
C PRO A 104 -15.34 -12.84 1.75
N ALA A 105 -15.33 -14.18 1.74
CA ALA A 105 -14.11 -14.96 2.01
C ALA A 105 -13.08 -14.80 0.88
N PHE A 106 -13.53 -14.77 -0.38
CA PHE A 106 -12.68 -14.49 -1.54
C PHE A 106 -12.04 -13.09 -1.42
N CYS A 107 -12.84 -12.07 -1.15
CA CYS A 107 -12.33 -10.70 -1.00
C CYS A 107 -11.31 -10.58 0.13
N ARG A 108 -11.60 -11.19 1.28
CA ARG A 108 -10.67 -11.21 2.41
C ARG A 108 -9.34 -11.90 2.05
N LEU A 109 -9.38 -13.09 1.47
CA LEU A 109 -8.19 -13.86 1.13
C LEU A 109 -7.35 -13.16 0.04
N GLY A 110 -8.01 -12.70 -1.03
CA GLY A 110 -7.34 -12.02 -2.12
C GLY A 110 -6.68 -10.71 -1.68
N THR A 111 -7.35 -9.96 -0.82
CA THR A 111 -6.78 -8.74 -0.23
C THR A 111 -5.57 -9.04 0.65
N LEU A 112 -5.59 -10.09 1.47
CA LEU A 112 -4.41 -10.47 2.27
C LEU A 112 -3.23 -10.84 1.38
N LEU A 113 -3.46 -11.56 0.28
CA LEU A 113 -2.42 -11.87 -0.71
C LEU A 113 -1.89 -10.60 -1.37
N ALA A 114 -2.77 -9.70 -1.82
CA ALA A 114 -2.38 -8.42 -2.39
C ALA A 114 -1.56 -7.58 -1.41
N CYS A 115 -1.97 -7.50 -0.14
CA CYS A 115 -1.21 -6.81 0.90
C CYS A 115 0.19 -7.41 1.08
N ALA A 116 0.32 -8.73 1.09
CA ALA A 116 1.62 -9.40 1.21
C ALA A 116 2.54 -9.04 0.03
N GLU A 117 2.03 -9.02 -1.19
CA GLU A 117 2.78 -8.62 -2.39
C GLU A 117 3.15 -7.13 -2.36
N MET A 118 2.21 -6.26 -1.97
CA MET A 118 2.44 -4.82 -1.84
C MET A 118 3.50 -4.50 -0.79
N ILE A 119 3.44 -5.11 0.40
CA ILE A 119 4.45 -4.93 1.46
C ILE A 119 5.84 -5.33 0.93
N ARG A 120 5.95 -6.47 0.26
CA ARG A 120 7.22 -6.93 -0.32
C ARG A 120 7.75 -6.02 -1.43
N SER A 121 6.89 -5.23 -2.05
CA SER A 121 7.24 -4.27 -3.12
C SER A 121 7.43 -2.85 -2.59
N GLY A 122 7.36 -2.62 -1.27
CA GLY A 122 7.53 -1.30 -0.66
C GLY A 122 6.30 -0.40 -0.76
N VAL A 123 5.14 -0.93 -1.11
CA VAL A 123 3.86 -0.21 -1.08
C VAL A 123 3.34 -0.20 0.35
N THR A 124 2.99 0.98 0.87
CA THR A 124 2.53 1.18 2.25
C THR A 124 1.07 1.60 2.34
N MET A 125 0.50 2.03 1.23
CA MET A 125 -0.89 2.46 1.12
C MET A 125 -1.43 2.16 -0.29
N PHE A 126 -2.71 1.84 -0.39
CA PHE A 126 -3.37 1.68 -1.68
C PHE A 126 -4.78 2.28 -1.70
N ALA A 127 -5.27 2.59 -2.89
CA ALA A 127 -6.67 2.93 -3.15
C ALA A 127 -7.32 1.75 -3.87
N ASP A 128 -8.34 1.18 -3.25
CA ASP A 128 -9.10 0.07 -3.79
C ASP A 128 -10.50 0.50 -4.24
N MET A 129 -11.03 -0.22 -5.19
CA MET A 129 -12.42 -0.13 -5.61
C MET A 129 -12.85 -1.52 -6.08
N TYR A 130 -13.72 -2.16 -5.30
CA TYR A 130 -14.19 -3.52 -5.60
C TYR A 130 -15.53 -3.82 -4.91
N TYR A 131 -15.83 -5.10 -4.70
CA TYR A 131 -16.98 -5.61 -3.98
C TYR A 131 -16.61 -5.99 -2.55
N TYR A 132 -17.59 -6.03 -1.64
CA TYR A 132 -17.39 -6.39 -0.24
C TYR A 132 -16.26 -5.60 0.43
N GLU A 133 -16.21 -4.29 0.21
CA GLU A 133 -15.12 -3.41 0.68
C GLU A 133 -14.92 -3.42 2.20
N ALA A 134 -15.93 -3.81 2.97
CA ALA A 134 -15.77 -4.04 4.40
C ALA A 134 -14.77 -5.17 4.70
N GLU A 135 -14.75 -6.23 3.88
CA GLU A 135 -13.79 -7.32 4.00
C GLU A 135 -12.38 -6.91 3.54
N VAL A 136 -12.31 -6.09 2.50
CA VAL A 136 -11.06 -5.47 2.04
C VAL A 136 -10.46 -4.62 3.15
N ALA A 137 -11.25 -3.76 3.78
CA ALA A 137 -10.81 -2.91 4.88
C ALA A 137 -10.34 -3.74 6.10
N ALA A 138 -11.08 -4.78 6.47
CA ALA A 138 -10.72 -5.67 7.58
C ALA A 138 -9.42 -6.43 7.29
N ALA A 139 -9.23 -6.95 6.08
CA ALA A 139 -8.01 -7.63 5.66
C ALA A 139 -6.80 -6.67 5.63
N THR A 140 -7.00 -5.45 5.14
CA THR A 140 -5.99 -4.40 5.12
C THR A 140 -5.52 -4.04 6.53
N ALA A 141 -6.46 -3.85 7.46
CA ALA A 141 -6.14 -3.58 8.87
C ALA A 141 -5.39 -4.76 9.52
N GLN A 142 -5.80 -6.00 9.22
CA GLN A 142 -5.11 -7.22 9.69
C GLN A 142 -3.66 -7.29 9.17
N ALA A 143 -3.43 -6.87 7.91
CA ALA A 143 -2.10 -6.83 7.31
C ALA A 143 -1.23 -5.65 7.81
N GLY A 144 -1.80 -4.70 8.57
CA GLY A 144 -1.10 -3.52 9.05
C GLY A 144 -0.85 -2.47 7.96
N MET A 145 -1.61 -2.49 6.87
CA MET A 145 -1.54 -1.51 5.79
C MET A 145 -2.60 -0.42 5.91
N ARG A 146 -2.47 0.60 5.08
CA ARG A 146 -3.45 1.68 4.91
C ARG A 146 -4.14 1.53 3.56
N ALA A 147 -5.45 1.81 3.51
CA ALA A 147 -6.18 1.86 2.26
C ALA A 147 -7.26 2.95 2.27
N VAL A 148 -7.62 3.38 1.08
CA VAL A 148 -8.90 4.02 0.79
C VAL A 148 -9.74 2.96 0.10
N CYS A 149 -10.85 2.54 0.71
CA CYS A 149 -11.72 1.49 0.22
C CYS A 149 -12.97 2.12 -0.41
N GLY A 150 -13.16 1.89 -1.70
CA GLY A 150 -14.25 2.43 -2.50
C GLY A 150 -15.22 1.33 -2.94
N GLN A 151 -16.40 1.24 -2.30
CA GLN A 151 -17.41 0.29 -2.70
C GLN A 151 -17.90 0.55 -4.12
N SER A 152 -17.83 -0.48 -4.98
CA SER A 152 -18.41 -0.42 -6.33
C SER A 152 -19.92 -0.33 -6.27
N VAL A 153 -20.49 0.61 -7.05
CA VAL A 153 -21.93 0.74 -7.22
C VAL A 153 -22.24 0.61 -8.71
N LEU A 154 -22.89 -0.48 -9.09
CA LEU A 154 -23.17 -0.82 -10.48
C LEU A 154 -24.65 -0.74 -10.80
N LYS A 155 -24.95 -0.41 -12.04
CA LYS A 155 -26.33 -0.28 -12.55
C LYS A 155 -27.02 -1.64 -12.84
N PHE A 156 -26.29 -2.72 -12.71
CA PHE A 156 -26.73 -4.09 -12.93
C PHE A 156 -26.27 -4.96 -11.75
N PRO A 157 -26.81 -6.18 -11.58
CA PRO A 157 -26.45 -7.05 -10.48
C PRO A 157 -24.94 -7.25 -10.34
N ALA A 158 -24.44 -7.20 -9.12
CA ALA A 158 -23.05 -7.39 -8.74
C ALA A 158 -22.94 -8.53 -7.72
N PRO A 159 -21.74 -9.08 -7.45
CA PRO A 159 -21.57 -10.16 -6.47
C PRO A 159 -22.11 -9.84 -5.06
N ASP A 160 -22.17 -8.57 -4.69
CA ASP A 160 -22.56 -8.10 -3.36
C ASP A 160 -23.86 -7.30 -3.31
N ALA A 161 -24.51 -7.07 -4.45
CA ALA A 161 -25.78 -6.34 -4.52
C ALA A 161 -26.59 -6.69 -5.78
N ASP A 162 -27.89 -6.89 -5.62
CA ASP A 162 -28.81 -7.17 -6.75
C ASP A 162 -29.13 -5.91 -7.58
N SER A 163 -29.02 -4.73 -6.98
CA SER A 163 -29.21 -3.43 -7.62
C SER A 163 -28.45 -2.33 -6.87
N TYR A 164 -28.46 -1.12 -7.43
CA TYR A 164 -27.87 0.07 -6.78
C TYR A 164 -28.89 0.88 -5.94
N GLU A 165 -30.13 0.39 -5.80
CA GLU A 165 -31.20 0.99 -5.01
C GLU A 165 -31.19 0.53 -3.56
#